data_4f20e5380b3cf551478f9a79b19d0e4e
#
_entry.id   4f20e5380b3cf551478f9a79b19d0e4e
#
_cell.length_a   1.000
_cell.length_b   1.000
_cell.length_c   1.000
_cell.angle_alpha   90.00
_cell.angle_beta   90.00
_cell.angle_gamma   90.00
#
_symmetry.space_group_name_H-M   'P 1'
#
loop_
_entity.id
_entity.type
_entity.pdbx_description
1 polymer ?
#
loop_
_entity_poly.entity_id
_entity_poly.type
_entity_poly.pdbx_seq_one_letter_code
_entity_poly.pdbx_strand_id
1 'polypeptide(L)'
;MKYMIRFLTLWVSFIALPQFALTVHGQIVHIAHCMADCPSGAPPNNEIVVHQLYAASVNSDSGLPDWVAYRILGESVGVASLLPRQWKLDQLLPDNAGMEPGDSQGRRLTQEAVISQSDRSYRINEYIFDPDDRGRLAPMTSFASTPYWEELNNMTNMAPIPSELRTGSWARLEQAVNEFAETEGELYVISGPLYEISEPFSLRTTGFGGQPSAYFKVVATLERHAAFIFSSELGLNARYCAQQNTLQRIEQLSGLELFPGLLLANNRDLAPALRCPEN
;
A
#
# COMPACT_ATOMS: atom_id res chain seq x y z
N MET A 1 79.92 28.62 45.54
CA MET A 1 78.53 28.56 45.87
C MET A 1 77.83 28.07 44.59
N LYS A 2 77.48 26.75 44.50
CA LYS A 2 76.88 26.10 43.28
C LYS A 2 75.43 25.75 43.59
N TYR A 3 74.48 26.37 42.89
CA TYR A 3 73.09 26.01 42.97
C TYR A 3 72.80 24.91 41.97
N MET A 4 72.29 23.78 42.47
CA MET A 4 71.92 22.63 41.72
C MET A 4 70.40 22.65 41.54
N ILE A 5 69.92 22.95 40.33
CA ILE A 5 68.50 22.97 39.99
C ILE A 5 68.09 21.51 39.62
N ARG A 6 67.19 20.92 40.43
CA ARG A 6 66.59 19.63 40.13
C ARG A 6 65.33 19.87 39.22
N PHE A 7 65.41 19.36 38.01
CA PHE A 7 64.24 19.27 37.15
C PHE A 7 63.35 18.08 37.57
N LEU A 8 62.15 18.39 37.97
CA LEU A 8 61.11 17.39 38.26
C LEU A 8 60.31 17.14 36.96
N THR A 9 60.51 15.96 36.32
CA THR A 9 59.74 15.55 35.18
C THR A 9 58.45 14.93 35.67
N LEU A 10 57.31 15.63 35.42
CA LEU A 10 55.92 15.11 35.58
C LEU A 10 55.58 14.16 34.44
N TRP A 11 55.42 12.89 34.73
CA TRP A 11 54.84 11.91 33.83
C TRP A 11 53.32 12.04 33.91
N VAL A 12 52.68 12.55 32.85
CA VAL A 12 51.23 12.53 32.69
C VAL A 12 50.87 11.20 32.01
N SER A 13 50.34 10.26 32.80
CA SER A 13 49.78 9.01 32.26
C SER A 13 48.44 9.29 31.64
N PHE A 14 48.36 9.26 30.30
CA PHE A 14 47.10 9.26 29.55
C PHE A 14 46.41 7.91 29.76
N ILE A 15 45.37 7.86 30.58
CA ILE A 15 44.45 6.72 30.68
C ILE A 15 43.51 6.79 29.47
N ALA A 16 43.78 5.94 28.47
CA ALA A 16 42.86 5.74 27.35
C ALA A 16 41.61 4.98 27.88
N LEU A 17 40.49 5.67 28.04
CA LEU A 17 39.19 5.07 28.31
C LEU A 17 38.75 4.34 27.04
N PRO A 18 38.37 3.04 27.10
CA PRO A 18 37.80 2.35 25.98
C PRO A 18 36.45 3.01 25.64
N GLN A 19 36.34 3.60 24.44
CA GLN A 19 35.07 4.03 23.89
C GLN A 19 34.25 2.78 23.54
N PHE A 20 33.32 2.41 24.39
CA PHE A 20 32.27 1.47 24.02
C PHE A 20 31.39 2.15 22.99
N ALA A 21 31.55 1.80 21.72
CA ALA A 21 30.59 2.13 20.68
C ALA A 21 29.28 1.39 21.02
N LEU A 22 28.32 2.11 21.55
CA LEU A 22 26.93 1.62 21.66
C LEU A 22 26.40 1.40 20.25
N THR A 23 26.44 0.17 19.79
CA THR A 23 25.68 -0.20 18.58
C THR A 23 24.20 -0.05 18.91
N VAL A 24 23.60 1.04 18.46
CA VAL A 24 22.15 1.19 18.47
C VAL A 24 21.61 0.18 17.47
N HIS A 25 21.15 -0.96 17.97
CA HIS A 25 20.34 -1.87 17.17
C HIS A 25 19.00 -1.19 16.98
N GLY A 26 18.76 -0.63 15.79
CA GLY A 26 17.45 -0.15 15.40
C GLY A 26 16.47 -1.32 15.51
N GLN A 27 15.41 -1.15 16.28
CA GLN A 27 14.35 -2.13 16.38
C GLN A 27 13.59 -2.11 15.05
N ILE A 28 13.71 -3.18 14.26
CA ILE A 28 12.95 -3.32 13.02
C ILE A 28 11.52 -3.65 13.43
N VAL A 29 10.58 -2.73 13.16
CA VAL A 29 9.15 -2.96 13.38
C VAL A 29 8.62 -3.65 12.12
N HIS A 30 8.21 -4.90 12.25
CA HIS A 30 7.55 -5.63 11.17
C HIS A 30 6.05 -5.33 11.15
N ILE A 31 5.55 -4.85 10.01
CA ILE A 31 4.12 -4.63 9.77
C ILE A 31 3.50 -5.93 9.26
N ALA A 32 2.63 -6.55 10.04
CA ALA A 32 2.06 -7.87 9.77
C ALA A 32 1.27 -7.99 8.45
N HIS A 33 0.91 -6.88 7.82
CA HIS A 33 0.22 -6.84 6.52
C HIS A 33 1.16 -6.99 5.33
N CYS A 34 2.45 -6.83 5.56
CA CYS A 34 3.49 -6.96 4.56
C CYS A 34 4.23 -8.28 4.78
N MET A 35 4.50 -9.04 3.70
CA MET A 35 5.08 -10.38 3.79
C MET A 35 6.52 -10.36 4.34
N ALA A 36 7.26 -9.29 4.06
CA ALA A 36 8.54 -8.96 4.66
C ALA A 36 8.52 -7.47 5.05
N ASP A 37 9.21 -6.63 4.30
CA ASP A 37 9.03 -5.18 4.42
C ASP A 37 7.86 -4.70 3.54
N CYS A 38 7.26 -3.59 3.93
CA CYS A 38 6.20 -2.98 3.13
C CYS A 38 6.76 -2.36 1.84
N PRO A 39 5.92 -2.19 0.78
CA PRO A 39 6.37 -1.62 -0.47
C PRO A 39 7.16 -0.33 -0.28
N SER A 40 8.31 -0.23 -0.95
CA SER A 40 9.18 0.93 -0.96
C SER A 40 9.12 1.66 -2.31
N GLY A 41 9.69 2.87 -2.38
CA GLY A 41 9.71 3.68 -3.61
C GLY A 41 8.54 4.65 -3.76
N ALA A 42 7.59 4.66 -2.82
CA ALA A 42 6.57 5.71 -2.75
C ALA A 42 7.19 7.09 -2.50
N PRO A 43 6.52 8.19 -2.88
CA PRO A 43 6.97 9.54 -2.58
C PRO A 43 7.32 9.73 -1.11
N PRO A 44 8.41 10.45 -0.79
CA PRO A 44 8.88 10.58 0.61
C PRO A 44 7.95 11.39 1.51
N ASN A 45 7.03 12.15 0.93
CA ASN A 45 6.00 12.90 1.62
C ASN A 45 4.70 12.11 1.85
N ASN A 46 4.64 10.86 1.38
CA ASN A 46 3.50 9.99 1.68
C ASN A 46 3.49 9.59 3.16
N GLU A 47 2.28 9.47 3.69
CA GLU A 47 2.05 8.96 5.04
C GLU A 47 1.84 7.45 5.00
N ILE A 48 2.48 6.73 5.90
CA ILE A 48 2.19 5.30 6.09
C ILE A 48 1.20 5.15 7.23
N VAL A 49 0.00 4.66 6.92
CA VAL A 49 -1.01 4.31 7.93
C VAL A 49 -1.07 2.80 8.11
N VAL A 50 -1.22 2.36 9.35
CA VAL A 50 -1.31 0.93 9.69
C VAL A 50 -2.57 0.72 10.54
N HIS A 51 -3.52 0.02 9.96
CA HIS A 51 -4.76 -0.42 10.60
C HIS A 51 -4.68 -1.88 11.07
N GLN A 52 -5.73 -2.40 11.69
CA GLN A 52 -5.80 -3.81 12.10
C GLN A 52 -5.83 -4.75 10.88
N LEU A 53 -6.40 -4.32 9.74
CA LEU A 53 -6.65 -5.16 8.58
C LEU A 53 -5.75 -4.84 7.37
N TYR A 54 -5.11 -3.66 7.34
CA TYR A 54 -4.25 -3.27 6.22
C TYR A 54 -3.23 -2.21 6.61
N ALA A 55 -2.21 -2.06 5.79
CA ALA A 55 -1.32 -0.90 5.76
C ALA A 55 -1.45 -0.20 4.40
N ALA A 56 -1.30 1.11 4.37
CA ALA A 56 -1.38 1.90 3.16
C ALA A 56 -0.33 3.00 3.12
N SER A 57 0.19 3.30 1.92
CA SER A 57 0.93 4.53 1.66
C SER A 57 -0.03 5.55 1.08
N VAL A 58 -0.30 6.59 1.83
CA VAL A 58 -1.27 7.62 1.48
C VAL A 58 -0.57 8.78 0.83
N ASN A 59 -0.98 9.10 -0.38
CA ASN A 59 -0.48 10.24 -1.13
C ASN A 59 -0.86 11.55 -0.44
N SER A 60 0.13 12.41 -0.19
CA SER A 60 -0.06 13.65 0.55
C SER A 60 -0.96 14.67 -0.17
N ASP A 61 -1.02 14.62 -1.50
CA ASP A 61 -1.79 15.60 -2.29
C ASP A 61 -3.27 15.23 -2.36
N SER A 62 -3.59 13.93 -2.50
CA SER A 62 -4.96 13.45 -2.67
C SER A 62 -5.59 12.91 -1.39
N GLY A 63 -4.79 12.48 -0.42
CA GLY A 63 -5.26 11.74 0.75
C GLY A 63 -5.77 10.32 0.44
N LEU A 64 -5.48 9.82 -0.76
CA LEU A 64 -5.82 8.47 -1.21
C LEU A 64 -4.58 7.58 -1.28
N PRO A 65 -4.72 6.24 -1.23
CA PRO A 65 -3.57 5.36 -1.20
C PRO A 65 -2.93 5.20 -2.58
N ASP A 66 -1.59 5.23 -2.63
CA ASP A 66 -0.79 4.77 -3.76
C ASP A 66 -0.66 3.25 -3.77
N TRP A 67 -0.69 2.63 -2.59
CA TRP A 67 -0.81 1.20 -2.40
C TRP A 67 -1.46 0.85 -1.07
N VAL A 68 -2.10 -0.31 -1.04
CA VAL A 68 -2.63 -0.96 0.17
C VAL A 68 -2.10 -2.38 0.21
N ALA A 69 -1.48 -2.75 1.33
CA ALA A 69 -1.00 -4.09 1.64
C ALA A 69 -1.85 -4.71 2.75
N TYR A 70 -2.24 -5.96 2.59
CA TYR A 70 -3.05 -6.67 3.57
C TYR A 70 -2.76 -8.16 3.58
N ARG A 71 -2.98 -8.77 4.75
CA ARG A 71 -2.85 -10.20 4.98
C ARG A 71 -4.22 -10.81 5.18
N ILE A 72 -4.59 -11.78 4.37
CA ILE A 72 -5.84 -12.53 4.51
C ILE A 72 -5.55 -13.81 5.27
N LEU A 73 -6.26 -14.02 6.37
CA LEU A 73 -6.34 -15.31 7.04
C LEU A 73 -7.62 -16.01 6.56
N GLY A 74 -7.57 -17.31 6.24
CA GLY A 74 -8.73 -18.02 5.72
C GLY A 74 -9.97 -17.88 6.61
N GLU A 75 -9.79 -17.87 7.92
CA GLU A 75 -10.84 -17.65 8.93
C GLU A 75 -11.43 -16.23 8.93
N SER A 76 -10.74 -15.24 8.36
CA SER A 76 -11.22 -13.85 8.26
C SER A 76 -12.22 -13.64 7.12
N VAL A 77 -12.23 -14.54 6.15
CA VAL A 77 -13.11 -14.47 4.99
C VAL A 77 -14.56 -14.65 5.41
N GLY A 78 -15.46 -13.91 4.77
CA GLY A 78 -16.87 -14.01 5.10
C GLY A 78 -17.79 -13.23 4.18
N VAL A 79 -19.08 -13.22 4.52
CA VAL A 79 -20.14 -12.60 3.72
C VAL A 79 -20.30 -11.13 4.14
N ALA A 80 -19.97 -10.22 3.24
CA ALA A 80 -20.01 -8.78 3.47
C ALA A 80 -21.29 -8.07 2.97
N SER A 81 -22.29 -8.80 2.46
CA SER A 81 -23.48 -8.20 1.84
C SER A 81 -24.34 -7.36 2.78
N LEU A 82 -24.33 -7.68 4.07
CA LEU A 82 -25.08 -6.97 5.10
C LEU A 82 -24.26 -5.94 5.88
N LEU A 83 -22.95 -5.85 5.63
CA LEU A 83 -22.09 -4.91 6.33
C LEU A 83 -22.29 -3.48 5.78
N PRO A 84 -22.38 -2.46 6.66
CA PRO A 84 -22.43 -1.06 6.25
C PRO A 84 -21.22 -0.65 5.40
N ARG A 85 -21.48 0.12 4.33
CA ARG A 85 -20.46 0.53 3.34
C ARG A 85 -20.24 2.03 3.30
N GLN A 86 -20.40 2.68 4.41
CA GLN A 86 -20.31 4.13 4.54
C GLN A 86 -18.85 4.56 4.63
N TRP A 87 -18.39 5.33 3.66
CA TRP A 87 -17.03 5.90 3.67
C TRP A 87 -16.85 6.87 4.82
N LYS A 88 -15.64 6.89 5.39
CA LYS A 88 -15.28 7.76 6.52
C LYS A 88 -13.85 8.27 6.39
N LEU A 89 -13.60 9.43 7.01
CA LEU A 89 -12.26 9.99 7.14
C LEU A 89 -11.39 9.03 7.95
N ASP A 90 -10.13 8.94 7.56
CA ASP A 90 -9.16 8.18 8.35
C ASP A 90 -8.65 9.02 9.53
N GLN A 91 -8.85 8.49 10.74
CA GLN A 91 -8.44 9.15 11.97
C GLN A 91 -6.93 9.04 12.23
N LEU A 92 -6.22 8.13 11.53
CA LEU A 92 -4.77 7.96 11.67
C LEU A 92 -3.97 8.97 10.87
N LEU A 93 -4.60 9.68 9.92
CA LEU A 93 -3.91 10.75 9.21
C LEU A 93 -3.73 11.95 10.15
N PRO A 94 -2.48 12.38 10.38
CA PRO A 94 -2.22 13.51 11.28
C PRO A 94 -2.81 14.79 10.73
N ASP A 95 -3.45 15.56 11.59
CA ASP A 95 -4.02 16.87 11.23
C ASP A 95 -2.92 17.91 10.91
N ASN A 96 -1.69 17.75 11.45
CA ASN A 96 -0.61 18.74 11.36
C ASN A 96 0.82 18.19 11.52
N ALA A 97 1.12 16.93 11.26
CA ALA A 97 2.44 16.38 11.53
C ALA A 97 3.50 16.85 10.53
N GLY A 98 4.12 17.98 10.83
CA GLY A 98 5.34 18.45 10.15
C GLY A 98 5.19 18.98 8.73
N MET A 99 3.97 19.12 8.24
CA MET A 99 3.64 19.67 6.93
C MET A 99 3.36 21.16 7.02
N GLU A 100 3.66 21.90 5.96
CA GLU A 100 3.25 23.32 5.84
C GLU A 100 1.73 23.45 6.03
N PRO A 101 1.22 24.53 6.64
CA PRO A 101 -0.19 24.68 7.05
C PRO A 101 -1.25 24.49 5.94
N GLY A 102 -0.84 24.38 4.66
CA GLY A 102 -1.74 24.15 3.53
C GLY A 102 -2.01 22.70 3.19
N ASP A 103 -1.07 21.77 3.43
CA ASP A 103 -1.12 20.45 2.82
C ASP A 103 -2.05 19.46 3.55
N SER A 104 -2.01 19.41 4.87
CA SER A 104 -2.91 18.56 5.66
C SER A 104 -4.38 18.98 5.52
N GLN A 105 -4.64 20.29 5.42
CA GLN A 105 -5.98 20.83 5.20
C GLN A 105 -6.50 20.49 3.80
N GLY A 106 -5.65 20.59 2.78
CA GLY A 106 -6.00 20.21 1.39
C GLY A 106 -6.41 18.75 1.27
N ARG A 107 -5.64 17.83 1.87
CA ARG A 107 -5.92 16.38 1.90
C ARG A 107 -7.24 16.07 2.60
N ARG A 108 -7.45 16.64 3.79
CA ARG A 108 -8.69 16.45 4.54
C ARG A 108 -9.92 16.97 3.78
N LEU A 109 -9.81 18.12 3.16
CA LEU A 109 -10.87 18.69 2.32
C LEU A 109 -11.17 17.79 1.12
N THR A 110 -10.16 17.13 0.51
CA THR A 110 -10.38 16.18 -0.59
C THR A 110 -11.17 14.96 -0.12
N GLN A 111 -10.80 14.36 1.01
CA GLN A 111 -11.53 13.22 1.56
C GLN A 111 -12.98 13.60 1.94
N GLU A 112 -13.18 14.73 2.61
CA GLU A 112 -14.50 15.23 2.96
C GLU A 112 -15.35 15.51 1.72
N ALA A 113 -14.77 16.08 0.67
CA ALA A 113 -15.46 16.36 -0.58
C ALA A 113 -15.91 15.07 -1.27
N VAL A 114 -15.09 14.02 -1.29
CA VAL A 114 -15.46 12.72 -1.86
C VAL A 114 -16.58 12.05 -1.06
N ILE A 115 -16.53 12.11 0.27
CA ILE A 115 -17.56 11.55 1.15
C ILE A 115 -18.89 12.31 1.01
N SER A 116 -18.85 13.64 1.03
CA SER A 116 -20.05 14.48 0.95
C SER A 116 -20.77 14.41 -0.39
N GLN A 117 -20.08 13.95 -1.44
CA GLN A 117 -20.62 13.76 -2.78
C GLN A 117 -21.04 12.30 -3.05
N SER A 118 -21.42 11.55 -2.01
CA SER A 118 -21.73 10.10 -2.12
C SER A 118 -22.76 9.76 -3.18
N ASP A 119 -23.72 10.63 -3.43
CA ASP A 119 -24.81 10.43 -4.38
C ASP A 119 -24.58 11.12 -5.73
N ARG A 120 -23.44 11.76 -5.93
CA ARG A 120 -23.12 12.53 -7.14
C ARG A 120 -21.70 12.24 -7.58
N SER A 121 -21.37 12.65 -8.81
CA SER A 121 -20.00 12.70 -9.29
C SER A 121 -19.12 13.46 -8.30
N TYR A 122 -17.96 12.92 -8.00
CA TYR A 122 -17.02 13.50 -7.06
C TYR A 122 -15.72 13.91 -7.75
N ARG A 123 -14.93 14.76 -7.09
CA ARG A 123 -13.66 15.23 -7.63
C ARG A 123 -12.50 14.79 -6.77
N ILE A 124 -11.44 14.36 -7.45
CA ILE A 124 -10.11 14.26 -6.87
C ILE A 124 -9.22 15.15 -7.74
N ASN A 125 -8.72 16.23 -7.16
CA ASN A 125 -8.02 17.29 -7.89
C ASN A 125 -8.90 17.83 -9.05
N GLU A 126 -8.41 17.76 -10.28
CA GLU A 126 -9.10 18.27 -11.47
C GLU A 126 -10.06 17.24 -12.10
N TYR A 127 -9.98 15.98 -11.69
CA TYR A 127 -10.71 14.87 -12.32
C TYR A 127 -12.05 14.63 -11.67
N ILE A 128 -13.05 14.34 -12.51
CA ILE A 128 -14.42 14.04 -12.10
C ILE A 128 -14.64 12.54 -12.26
N PHE A 129 -15.16 11.89 -11.22
CA PHE A 129 -15.46 10.47 -11.18
C PHE A 129 -16.95 10.24 -10.93
N ASP A 130 -17.45 9.13 -11.43
CA ASP A 130 -18.82 8.72 -11.18
C ASP A 130 -19.05 8.34 -9.71
N PRO A 131 -20.27 8.51 -9.16
CA PRO A 131 -20.55 8.18 -7.77
C PRO A 131 -20.29 6.70 -7.44
N ASP A 132 -20.45 5.82 -8.42
CA ASP A 132 -20.24 4.37 -8.26
C ASP A 132 -18.77 3.93 -8.37
N ASP A 133 -17.86 4.80 -8.74
CA ASP A 133 -16.44 4.49 -8.92
C ASP A 133 -15.65 4.50 -7.61
N ARG A 134 -16.26 4.26 -6.47
CA ARG A 134 -15.58 4.14 -5.19
C ARG A 134 -15.27 2.69 -4.88
N GLY A 135 -14.06 2.25 -5.23
CA GLY A 135 -13.58 0.89 -4.98
C GLY A 135 -12.76 0.77 -3.70
N ARG A 136 -12.76 -0.41 -3.10
CA ARG A 136 -11.83 -0.78 -2.03
C ARG A 136 -10.66 -1.53 -2.62
N LEU A 137 -9.45 -1.19 -2.17
CA LEU A 137 -8.24 -1.94 -2.53
C LEU A 137 -8.12 -3.22 -1.69
N ALA A 138 -8.38 -3.12 -0.38
CA ALA A 138 -8.59 -4.27 0.50
C ALA A 138 -10.10 -4.54 0.64
N PRO A 139 -10.62 -5.70 0.17
CA PRO A 139 -12.06 -5.95 0.08
C PRO A 139 -12.68 -6.35 1.41
N MET A 140 -13.94 -5.97 1.61
CA MET A 140 -14.70 -6.33 2.81
C MET A 140 -14.90 -7.83 2.96
N THR A 141 -15.04 -8.56 1.87
CA THR A 141 -15.26 -10.01 1.88
C THR A 141 -14.09 -10.81 2.46
N SER A 142 -12.87 -10.30 2.34
CA SER A 142 -11.69 -10.94 2.93
C SER A 142 -11.63 -10.82 4.47
N PHE A 143 -12.45 -9.94 5.06
CA PHE A 143 -12.37 -9.61 6.48
C PHE A 143 -13.76 -9.53 7.17
N ALA A 144 -14.80 -9.98 6.49
CA ALA A 144 -16.18 -9.86 6.99
C ALA A 144 -16.42 -10.64 8.29
N SER A 145 -15.61 -11.67 8.59
CA SER A 145 -15.67 -12.45 9.82
C SER A 145 -14.85 -11.85 10.97
N THR A 146 -14.19 -10.70 10.77
CA THR A 146 -13.43 -10.00 11.81
C THR A 146 -14.24 -8.87 12.45
N PRO A 147 -13.95 -8.47 13.71
CA PRO A 147 -14.63 -7.33 14.33
C PRO A 147 -14.17 -5.98 13.79
N TYR A 148 -13.11 -5.92 12.98
CA TYR A 148 -12.46 -4.69 12.49
C TYR A 148 -12.88 -4.29 11.07
N TRP A 149 -13.82 -5.00 10.44
CA TRP A 149 -14.25 -4.79 9.05
C TRP A 149 -14.62 -3.32 8.73
N GLU A 150 -15.01 -2.53 9.73
CA GLU A 150 -15.33 -1.12 9.55
C GLU A 150 -14.15 -0.26 9.07
N GLU A 151 -12.91 -0.66 9.37
CA GLU A 151 -11.70 0.05 8.92
C GLU A 151 -11.57 0.08 7.40
N LEU A 152 -12.14 -0.94 6.71
CA LEU A 152 -12.14 -1.00 5.27
C LEU A 152 -12.98 0.09 4.60
N ASN A 153 -13.76 0.84 5.36
CA ASN A 153 -14.50 2.01 4.92
C ASN A 153 -13.69 3.31 5.03
N ASN A 154 -12.46 3.29 5.55
CA ASN A 154 -11.61 4.47 5.58
C ASN A 154 -11.18 4.88 4.16
N MET A 155 -11.10 6.20 3.93
CA MET A 155 -10.68 6.74 2.64
C MET A 155 -9.25 6.34 2.25
N THR A 156 -8.42 5.93 3.19
CA THR A 156 -7.08 5.36 2.95
C THR A 156 -7.10 3.95 2.37
N ASN A 157 -8.28 3.36 2.18
CA ASN A 157 -8.51 2.11 1.44
C ASN A 157 -9.29 2.34 0.14
N MET A 158 -9.61 3.58 -0.22
CA MET A 158 -10.42 3.91 -1.39
C MET A 158 -9.56 4.22 -2.61
N ALA A 159 -9.96 3.67 -3.75
CA ALA A 159 -9.48 4.10 -5.06
C ALA A 159 -10.67 4.33 -6.02
N PRO A 160 -10.55 5.25 -6.99
CA PRO A 160 -11.60 5.53 -7.95
C PRO A 160 -11.68 4.43 -9.03
N ILE A 161 -12.03 3.21 -8.65
CA ILE A 161 -12.12 2.05 -9.55
C ILE A 161 -13.45 2.10 -10.31
N PRO A 162 -13.44 2.13 -11.66
CA PRO A 162 -14.66 2.13 -12.47
C PRO A 162 -15.62 0.99 -12.09
N SER A 163 -16.92 1.28 -12.06
CA SER A 163 -17.93 0.37 -11.55
C SER A 163 -17.97 -0.96 -12.30
N GLU A 164 -17.78 -0.96 -13.63
CA GLU A 164 -17.72 -2.18 -14.44
C GLU A 164 -16.49 -3.06 -14.09
N LEU A 165 -15.33 -2.47 -13.92
CA LEU A 165 -14.15 -3.18 -13.46
C LEU A 165 -14.34 -3.71 -12.03
N ARG A 166 -14.81 -2.84 -11.11
CA ARG A 166 -14.99 -3.15 -9.69
C ARG A 166 -15.96 -4.30 -9.45
N THR A 167 -17.09 -4.33 -10.16
CA THR A 167 -18.10 -5.38 -10.05
C THR A 167 -17.83 -6.57 -10.99
N GLY A 168 -16.94 -6.39 -11.95
CA GLY A 168 -16.51 -7.36 -12.95
C GLY A 168 -15.30 -8.19 -12.56
N SER A 169 -14.22 -8.03 -13.32
CA SER A 169 -13.00 -8.84 -13.19
C SER A 169 -12.28 -8.66 -11.85
N TRP A 170 -12.31 -7.47 -11.27
CA TRP A 170 -11.74 -7.18 -9.95
C TRP A 170 -12.41 -8.01 -8.85
N ALA A 171 -13.76 -7.96 -8.77
CA ALA A 171 -14.50 -8.74 -7.77
C ALA A 171 -14.35 -10.25 -7.97
N ARG A 172 -14.27 -10.72 -9.22
CA ARG A 172 -14.06 -12.16 -9.49
C ARG A 172 -12.68 -12.64 -9.08
N LEU A 173 -11.64 -11.82 -9.25
CA LEU A 173 -10.32 -12.14 -8.71
C LEU A 173 -10.35 -12.16 -7.18
N GLU A 174 -10.97 -11.16 -6.53
CA GLU A 174 -11.10 -11.13 -5.06
C GLU A 174 -11.83 -12.37 -4.52
N GLN A 175 -12.86 -12.84 -5.20
CA GLN A 175 -13.53 -14.07 -4.86
C GLN A 175 -12.58 -15.28 -4.95
N ALA A 176 -11.83 -15.42 -6.06
CA ALA A 176 -10.88 -16.52 -6.23
C ALA A 176 -9.75 -16.46 -5.18
N VAL A 177 -9.30 -15.27 -4.82
CA VAL A 177 -8.31 -15.06 -3.76
C VAL A 177 -8.85 -15.49 -2.39
N ASN A 178 -10.09 -15.13 -2.06
CA ASN A 178 -10.73 -15.54 -0.81
C ASN A 178 -10.92 -17.06 -0.72
N GLU A 179 -11.41 -17.70 -1.78
CA GLU A 179 -11.58 -19.14 -1.85
C GLU A 179 -10.23 -19.88 -1.72
N PHE A 180 -9.17 -19.32 -2.26
CA PHE A 180 -7.84 -19.86 -2.08
C PHE A 180 -7.31 -19.63 -0.66
N ALA A 181 -7.56 -18.46 -0.05
CA ALA A 181 -7.18 -18.18 1.32
C ALA A 181 -7.80 -19.16 2.33
N GLU A 182 -9.07 -19.55 2.12
CA GLU A 182 -9.75 -20.54 2.97
C GLU A 182 -9.06 -21.93 2.95
N THR A 183 -8.34 -22.26 1.88
CA THR A 183 -7.62 -23.55 1.75
C THR A 183 -6.14 -23.45 2.10
N GLU A 184 -5.48 -22.35 1.77
CA GLU A 184 -4.05 -22.12 2.03
C GLU A 184 -3.81 -21.69 3.49
N GLY A 185 -4.78 -20.99 4.09
CA GLY A 185 -4.71 -20.48 5.44
C GLY A 185 -4.22 -19.04 5.53
N GLU A 186 -3.26 -18.62 4.74
CA GLU A 186 -2.67 -17.26 4.77
C GLU A 186 -2.22 -16.79 3.39
N LEU A 187 -2.60 -15.56 3.04
CA LEU A 187 -2.17 -14.87 1.82
C LEU A 187 -1.79 -13.41 2.10
N TYR A 188 -0.84 -12.91 1.33
CA TYR A 188 -0.47 -11.49 1.29
C TYR A 188 -0.89 -10.88 -0.03
N VAL A 189 -1.48 -9.70 0.03
CA VAL A 189 -1.96 -9.00 -1.15
C VAL A 189 -1.51 -7.55 -1.11
N ILE A 190 -1.04 -7.05 -2.26
CA ILE A 190 -0.75 -5.63 -2.47
C ILE A 190 -1.56 -5.17 -3.67
N SER A 191 -2.29 -4.07 -3.51
CA SER A 191 -3.12 -3.47 -4.56
C SER A 191 -2.90 -1.96 -4.62
N GLY A 192 -3.03 -1.38 -5.80
CA GLY A 192 -2.91 0.06 -5.96
C GLY A 192 -3.29 0.54 -7.36
N PRO A 193 -3.45 1.85 -7.54
CA PRO A 193 -3.64 2.47 -8.85
C PRO A 193 -2.33 2.54 -9.63
N LEU A 194 -2.46 2.61 -10.97
CA LEU A 194 -1.36 2.90 -11.90
C LEU A 194 -1.77 4.10 -12.76
N TYR A 195 -0.85 5.05 -12.88
CA TYR A 195 -1.05 6.26 -13.69
C TYR A 195 -0.17 6.19 -14.93
N GLU A 196 -0.71 6.59 -16.09
CA GLU A 196 0.11 6.70 -17.30
C GLU A 196 1.18 7.79 -17.12
N ILE A 197 2.42 7.43 -17.44
CA ILE A 197 3.51 8.37 -17.53
C ILE A 197 3.52 8.86 -18.98
N SER A 198 2.99 10.05 -19.20
CA SER A 198 2.81 10.62 -20.56
C SER A 198 4.10 11.05 -21.27
N GLU A 199 5.29 10.98 -20.63
CA GLU A 199 6.56 11.36 -21.24
C GLU A 199 7.74 10.54 -20.71
N PRO A 200 8.69 10.11 -21.58
CA PRO A 200 9.82 9.26 -21.15
C PRO A 200 10.85 9.96 -20.25
N PHE A 201 10.71 11.26 -19.99
CA PHE A 201 11.63 12.08 -19.21
C PHE A 201 10.99 12.98 -18.14
N SER A 202 9.69 12.97 -17.95
CA SER A 202 9.17 13.62 -16.77
C SER A 202 9.59 12.79 -15.57
N LEU A 203 10.56 13.31 -14.82
CA LEU A 203 10.68 12.97 -13.41
C LEU A 203 9.26 12.77 -12.90
N ARG A 204 8.99 11.60 -12.29
CA ARG A 204 7.71 11.40 -11.58
C ARG A 204 7.43 12.66 -10.80
N THR A 205 6.65 13.53 -11.36
CA THR A 205 5.96 14.51 -10.58
C THR A 205 5.01 13.64 -9.78
N THR A 206 5.48 13.31 -8.60
CA THR A 206 4.75 12.74 -7.52
C THR A 206 3.50 13.57 -7.39
N GLY A 207 2.47 13.19 -7.95
CA GLY A 207 1.27 13.99 -7.88
C GLY A 207 0.24 13.23 -8.65
N PHE A 208 -0.85 13.15 -8.10
CA PHE A 208 -2.10 12.91 -8.71
C PHE A 208 -2.29 13.85 -9.91
N GLY A 209 -1.57 13.59 -10.97
CA GLY A 209 -1.68 14.33 -12.23
C GLY A 209 -2.73 13.76 -13.16
N GLY A 210 -3.45 12.68 -12.77
CA GLY A 210 -4.33 12.02 -13.70
C GLY A 210 -5.39 11.12 -13.06
N GLN A 211 -6.30 10.63 -13.89
CA GLN A 211 -7.10 9.45 -13.56
C GLN A 211 -6.20 8.22 -13.61
N PRO A 212 -6.37 7.23 -12.72
CA PRO A 212 -5.70 5.95 -12.88
C PRO A 212 -6.06 5.32 -14.22
N SER A 213 -5.06 4.99 -15.03
CA SER A 213 -5.25 4.27 -16.29
C SER A 213 -5.43 2.77 -16.09
N ALA A 214 -4.94 2.27 -14.94
CA ALA A 214 -5.04 0.87 -14.56
C ALA A 214 -4.94 0.70 -13.04
N TYR A 215 -5.14 -0.53 -12.60
CA TYR A 215 -4.99 -0.95 -11.20
C TYR A 215 -4.22 -2.25 -11.15
N PHE A 216 -3.38 -2.42 -10.16
CA PHE A 216 -2.68 -3.68 -9.96
C PHE A 216 -3.18 -4.41 -8.71
N LYS A 217 -3.04 -5.73 -8.75
CA LYS A 217 -3.18 -6.61 -7.59
C LYS A 217 -2.14 -7.71 -7.68
N VAL A 218 -1.32 -7.85 -6.63
CA VAL A 218 -0.36 -8.95 -6.48
C VAL A 218 -0.78 -9.78 -5.29
N VAL A 219 -0.91 -11.08 -5.50
CA VAL A 219 -1.24 -12.07 -4.46
C VAL A 219 -0.03 -12.96 -4.26
N ALA A 220 0.37 -13.17 -3.03
CA ALA A 220 1.58 -13.92 -2.72
C ALA A 220 1.43 -14.82 -1.48
N THR A 221 2.14 -15.94 -1.51
CA THR A 221 2.57 -16.75 -0.37
C THR A 221 4.10 -16.69 -0.31
N LEU A 222 4.72 -17.33 0.67
CA LEU A 222 6.19 -17.43 0.72
C LEU A 222 6.80 -18.14 -0.50
N GLU A 223 6.04 -18.98 -1.20
CA GLU A 223 6.55 -19.83 -2.30
C GLU A 223 5.98 -19.48 -3.67
N ARG A 224 4.88 -18.76 -3.74
CA ARG A 224 4.13 -18.53 -4.98
C ARG A 224 3.63 -17.09 -5.03
N HIS A 225 3.54 -16.52 -6.23
CA HIS A 225 2.85 -15.26 -6.43
C HIS A 225 2.12 -15.24 -7.79
N ALA A 226 1.11 -14.38 -7.88
CA ALA A 226 0.45 -14.01 -9.13
C ALA A 226 0.23 -12.49 -9.16
N ALA A 227 0.44 -11.89 -10.32
CA ALA A 227 0.34 -10.47 -10.54
C ALA A 227 -0.67 -10.16 -11.65
N PHE A 228 -1.47 -9.12 -11.47
CA PHE A 228 -2.52 -8.71 -12.40
C PHE A 228 -2.50 -7.21 -12.59
N ILE A 229 -2.75 -6.76 -13.84
CA ILE A 229 -2.95 -5.35 -14.21
C ILE A 229 -4.29 -5.24 -14.92
N PHE A 230 -5.19 -4.44 -14.37
CA PHE A 230 -6.52 -4.18 -14.89
C PHE A 230 -6.59 -2.77 -15.47
N SER A 231 -6.79 -2.64 -16.77
CA SER A 231 -7.09 -1.34 -17.38
C SER A 231 -8.38 -0.76 -16.79
N SER A 232 -8.43 0.56 -16.58
CA SER A 232 -9.64 1.27 -16.17
C SER A 232 -10.79 1.14 -17.17
N GLU A 233 -10.49 0.83 -18.44
CA GLU A 233 -11.46 0.68 -19.53
C GLU A 233 -12.06 -0.73 -19.63
N LEU A 234 -11.71 -1.65 -18.73
CA LEU A 234 -12.22 -3.02 -18.77
C LEU A 234 -13.71 -3.07 -18.46
N GLY A 235 -14.46 -3.62 -19.42
CA GLY A 235 -15.90 -3.86 -19.25
C GLY A 235 -16.22 -4.99 -18.27
N LEU A 236 -17.46 -5.03 -17.83
CA LEU A 236 -18.00 -5.94 -16.81
C LEU A 236 -17.65 -7.42 -17.02
N ASN A 237 -17.63 -7.89 -18.27
CA ASN A 237 -17.44 -9.30 -18.62
C ASN A 237 -15.97 -9.68 -18.89
N ALA A 238 -15.03 -8.76 -18.72
CA ALA A 238 -13.61 -9.04 -18.91
C ALA A 238 -13.13 -10.16 -17.96
N ARG A 239 -12.33 -11.09 -18.47
CA ARG A 239 -11.80 -12.21 -17.68
C ARG A 239 -10.58 -11.76 -16.89
N TYR A 240 -10.56 -11.96 -15.56
CA TYR A 240 -9.39 -11.58 -14.74
C TYR A 240 -8.14 -12.37 -15.09
N CYS A 241 -8.24 -13.63 -15.50
CA CYS A 241 -7.09 -14.41 -15.93
C CYS A 241 -6.39 -13.84 -17.17
N ALA A 242 -7.12 -13.14 -18.04
CA ALA A 242 -6.53 -12.45 -19.18
C ALA A 242 -5.76 -11.17 -18.79
N GLN A 243 -5.83 -10.76 -17.52
CA GLN A 243 -5.14 -9.60 -16.97
C GLN A 243 -3.85 -9.96 -16.22
N GLN A 244 -3.43 -11.24 -16.27
CA GLN A 244 -2.15 -11.66 -15.70
C GLN A 244 -1.00 -10.86 -16.29
N ASN A 245 -0.04 -10.56 -15.41
CA ASN A 245 1.16 -9.83 -15.75
C ASN A 245 2.32 -10.28 -14.86
N THR A 246 3.47 -9.65 -14.98
CA THR A 246 4.63 -9.95 -14.15
C THR A 246 4.74 -8.95 -12.99
N LEU A 247 5.26 -9.41 -11.85
CA LEU A 247 5.61 -8.53 -10.73
C LEU A 247 6.53 -7.40 -11.19
N GLN A 248 7.58 -7.73 -11.95
CA GLN A 248 8.51 -6.76 -12.49
C GLN A 248 7.82 -5.66 -13.33
N ARG A 249 6.79 -6.03 -14.12
CA ARG A 249 6.06 -5.03 -14.91
C ARG A 249 5.28 -4.07 -14.03
N ILE A 250 4.67 -4.56 -12.96
CA ILE A 250 3.97 -3.70 -11.98
C ILE A 250 4.97 -2.76 -11.31
N GLU A 251 6.11 -3.27 -10.86
CA GLU A 251 7.15 -2.46 -10.22
C GLU A 251 7.70 -1.38 -11.16
N GLN A 252 7.91 -1.72 -12.43
CA GLN A 252 8.32 -0.73 -13.45
C GLN A 252 7.28 0.37 -13.64
N LEU A 253 5.99 0.03 -13.69
CA LEU A 253 4.90 0.98 -13.92
C LEU A 253 4.59 1.83 -12.68
N SER A 254 4.57 1.22 -11.50
CA SER A 254 4.30 1.91 -10.24
C SER A 254 5.51 2.66 -9.69
N GLY A 255 6.71 2.15 -10.00
CA GLY A 255 7.98 2.57 -9.42
C GLY A 255 8.17 2.15 -7.98
N LEU A 256 7.37 1.23 -7.52
CA LEU A 256 7.49 0.61 -6.22
C LEU A 256 8.36 -0.64 -6.32
N GLU A 257 9.05 -0.97 -5.26
CA GLU A 257 9.54 -2.31 -4.96
C GLU A 257 8.51 -2.93 -4.02
N LEU A 258 7.76 -3.93 -4.50
CA LEU A 258 6.57 -4.41 -3.79
C LEU A 258 6.90 -5.35 -2.63
N PHE A 259 7.97 -6.12 -2.73
CA PHE A 259 8.42 -7.06 -1.70
C PHE A 259 9.90 -6.86 -1.36
N PRO A 260 10.27 -5.73 -0.75
CA PRO A 260 11.67 -5.45 -0.41
C PRO A 260 12.27 -6.58 0.42
N GLY A 261 13.50 -6.96 0.10
CA GLY A 261 14.22 -8.00 0.82
C GLY A 261 13.82 -9.45 0.49
N LEU A 262 12.82 -9.67 -0.40
CA LEU A 262 12.42 -11.01 -0.85
C LEU A 262 12.81 -11.26 -2.31
N LEU A 263 13.41 -12.41 -2.56
CA LEU A 263 13.72 -12.88 -3.91
C LEU A 263 12.56 -13.72 -4.45
N LEU A 264 11.48 -13.07 -4.89
CA LEU A 264 10.31 -13.75 -5.48
C LEU A 264 10.55 -14.22 -6.93
N ALA A 265 11.65 -13.85 -7.55
CA ALA A 265 11.95 -14.19 -8.95
C ALA A 265 11.92 -15.71 -9.27
N ASN A 266 12.13 -16.56 -8.28
CA ASN A 266 12.11 -18.02 -8.40
C ASN A 266 10.81 -18.64 -7.86
N ASN A 267 9.84 -17.84 -7.44
CA ASN A 267 8.59 -18.34 -6.90
C ASN A 267 7.72 -18.94 -8.03
N ARG A 268 7.02 -20.02 -7.69
CA ARG A 268 6.09 -20.65 -8.62
C ARG A 268 4.89 -19.73 -8.91
N ASP A 269 4.29 -19.90 -10.08
CA ASP A 269 3.06 -19.17 -10.43
C ASP A 269 1.90 -19.62 -9.52
N LEU A 270 1.22 -18.65 -8.95
CA LEU A 270 0.03 -18.85 -8.11
C LEU A 270 -1.26 -18.78 -8.93
N ALA A 271 -1.24 -18.28 -10.15
CA ALA A 271 -2.43 -18.07 -10.96
C ALA A 271 -3.27 -19.34 -11.20
N PRO A 272 -2.69 -20.55 -11.39
CA PRO A 272 -3.48 -21.78 -11.46
C PRO A 272 -4.30 -22.06 -10.21
N ALA A 273 -3.76 -21.75 -9.01
CA ALA A 273 -4.50 -21.89 -7.76
C ALA A 273 -5.65 -20.86 -7.64
N LEU A 274 -5.56 -19.75 -8.36
CA LEU A 274 -6.63 -18.75 -8.51
C LEU A 274 -7.55 -19.10 -9.70
N ARG A 275 -7.63 -20.37 -10.12
CA ARG A 275 -8.47 -20.85 -11.22
C ARG A 275 -8.16 -20.27 -12.60
N CYS A 276 -6.96 -19.76 -12.80
CA CYS A 276 -6.49 -19.39 -14.13
C CYS A 276 -5.83 -20.59 -14.81
N PRO A 277 -6.01 -20.76 -16.14
CA PRO A 277 -5.35 -21.86 -16.87
C PRO A 277 -3.82 -21.69 -16.77
N GLU A 278 -3.12 -22.81 -16.76
CA GLU A 278 -1.67 -22.81 -16.96
C GLU A 278 -1.33 -22.30 -18.36
N ASN A 279 -0.37 -21.39 -18.44
CA ASN A 279 0.12 -20.82 -19.70
C ASN A 279 1.17 -21.73 -20.35
#